data_8a0ebfff2d394f3d0e7b3fe6971561a3
#
_entry.id   8a0ebfff2d394f3d0e7b3fe6971561a3
#
_cell.length_a   1.000
_cell.length_b   1.000
_cell.length_c   1.000
_cell.angle_alpha   90.00
_cell.angle_beta   90.00
_cell.angle_gamma   90.00
#
_symmetry.space_group_name_H-M   'P 1'
#
loop_
_entity.id
_entity.type
_entity.pdbx_description
1 polymer ?
#
loop_
_entity_poly.entity_id
_entity_poly.type
_entity_poly.pdbx_seq_one_letter_code
_entity_poly.pdbx_strand_id
1 'polypeptide(L)'
;MKLRIHNNQMEEVEGLHNEYPYAYHHVDLQKTAVPWHWHEALEINLVTSGKVKVYTTNQAQVFQAGEGFFTNSNILVSMENIQDCILDSHLFHPVFLSGHFKSVFETKYLNPVTQNRNLDIICLRDTDPVQKQILRKLQQLSGLQSHPDTEFQTRNLLSEIWLLLLEVIRNTDSSSFQGGSKNQERILTMIAFIQENFAEKLTLEDIADSAAVSTRECLRCFQSSIHQSPMDYLISYRIQVAKKMLETTDHSITEIALRCGFNSNSYFTKIFHRTCGKTPNVFRKELAELKTAAITLK
;
A
#
# COMPACT_ATOMS: atom_id res chain seq x y z
N MET A 1 -12.70 7.63 9.64
CA MET A 1 -11.67 7.46 8.60
C MET A 1 -12.13 8.15 7.32
N LYS A 2 -11.26 8.88 6.65
CA LYS A 2 -11.53 9.49 5.34
C LYS A 2 -10.47 8.96 4.37
N LEU A 3 -10.87 8.08 3.46
CA LEU A 3 -10.00 7.58 2.41
C LEU A 3 -9.53 8.74 1.52
N ARG A 4 -8.23 8.92 1.42
CA ARG A 4 -7.60 9.89 0.52
C ARG A 4 -7.02 9.15 -0.68
N ILE A 5 -7.84 8.97 -1.70
CA ILE A 5 -7.45 8.28 -2.93
C ILE A 5 -7.10 9.32 -3.99
N HIS A 6 -5.91 9.23 -4.55
CA HIS A 6 -5.44 10.06 -5.64
C HIS A 6 -6.04 9.60 -6.99
N ASN A 7 -5.88 10.44 -8.03
CA ASN A 7 -6.39 10.14 -9.37
C ASN A 7 -5.81 8.83 -9.97
N ASN A 8 -4.66 8.38 -9.48
CA ASN A 8 -4.03 7.11 -9.84
C ASN A 8 -4.50 5.93 -8.98
N GLN A 9 -5.55 6.13 -8.20
CA GLN A 9 -6.12 5.16 -7.25
C GLN A 9 -5.17 4.73 -6.12
N MET A 10 -4.04 5.40 -5.96
CA MET A 10 -3.20 5.21 -4.80
C MET A 10 -3.84 5.87 -3.58
N GLU A 11 -3.94 5.11 -2.50
CA GLU A 11 -4.36 5.63 -1.21
C GLU A 11 -3.17 6.21 -0.45
N GLU A 12 -3.34 7.42 0.07
CA GLU A 12 -2.51 7.95 1.16
C GLU A 12 -3.10 7.47 2.48
N VAL A 13 -2.53 6.40 3.03
CA VAL A 13 -3.04 5.76 4.25
C VAL A 13 -2.94 6.72 5.43
N GLU A 14 -4.09 7.10 6.00
CA GLU A 14 -4.16 7.97 7.16
C GLU A 14 -3.49 7.31 8.37
N GLY A 15 -2.61 8.05 9.07
CA GLY A 15 -1.90 7.54 10.26
C GLY A 15 -0.63 6.73 9.97
N LEU A 16 -0.34 6.39 8.72
CA LEU A 16 0.90 5.71 8.37
C LEU A 16 2.05 6.72 8.23
N HIS A 17 2.96 6.75 9.20
CA HIS A 17 4.07 7.71 9.25
C HIS A 17 5.43 7.02 9.24
N ASN A 18 6.49 7.71 8.78
CA ASN A 18 7.83 7.14 8.73
C ASN A 18 8.38 6.76 10.12
N GLU A 19 8.03 7.49 11.17
CA GLU A 19 8.48 7.23 12.54
C GLU A 19 7.79 6.01 13.15
N TYR A 20 6.54 5.78 12.76
CA TYR A 20 5.73 4.62 13.17
C TYR A 20 4.95 4.12 11.96
N PRO A 21 5.54 3.25 11.13
CA PRO A 21 4.97 2.83 9.84
C PRO A 21 3.91 1.73 10.02
N TYR A 22 2.92 2.01 10.87
CA TYR A 22 1.73 1.21 11.17
C TYR A 22 0.54 2.15 11.37
N ALA A 23 -0.61 1.74 10.87
CA ALA A 23 -1.88 2.42 11.06
C ALA A 23 -2.99 1.40 11.38
N TYR A 24 -3.91 1.80 12.26
CA TYR A 24 -5.11 1.05 12.58
C TYR A 24 -6.34 1.86 12.21
N HIS A 25 -7.27 1.22 11.50
CA HIS A 25 -8.54 1.82 11.14
C HIS A 25 -9.70 0.92 11.57
N HIS A 26 -10.64 1.50 12.31
CA HIS A 26 -11.94 0.90 12.57
C HIS A 26 -12.94 1.44 11.54
N VAL A 27 -13.35 0.60 10.59
CA VAL A 27 -14.07 1.02 9.37
C VAL A 27 -15.50 0.53 9.40
N ASP A 28 -16.45 1.47 9.43
CA ASP A 28 -17.88 1.20 9.23
C ASP A 28 -18.20 1.39 7.74
N LEU A 29 -18.43 0.28 7.03
CA LEU A 29 -18.68 0.28 5.59
C LEU A 29 -20.09 0.79 5.20
N GLN A 30 -20.97 1.06 6.16
CA GLN A 30 -22.21 1.79 5.87
C GLN A 30 -21.95 3.28 5.65
N LYS A 31 -20.93 3.82 6.35
CA LYS A 31 -20.56 5.24 6.33
C LYS A 31 -19.39 5.55 5.41
N THR A 32 -18.56 4.54 5.15
CA THR A 32 -17.31 4.70 4.39
C THR A 32 -17.34 3.79 3.17
N ALA A 33 -17.41 4.38 1.98
CA ALA A 33 -17.21 3.64 0.75
C ALA A 33 -15.70 3.37 0.56
N VAL A 34 -15.37 2.14 0.17
CA VAL A 34 -14.00 1.71 -0.16
C VAL A 34 -13.94 1.36 -1.65
N PRO A 35 -13.80 2.38 -2.52
CA PRO A 35 -13.70 2.17 -3.95
C PRO A 35 -12.37 1.50 -4.32
N TRP A 36 -12.17 1.22 -5.60
CA TRP A 36 -10.91 0.71 -6.09
C TRP A 36 -9.73 1.61 -5.71
N HIS A 37 -8.77 1.05 -4.95
CA HIS A 37 -7.55 1.72 -4.52
C HIS A 37 -6.41 0.71 -4.35
N TRP A 38 -5.21 1.21 -4.23
CA TRP A 38 -4.02 0.42 -3.87
C TRP A 38 -3.08 1.27 -3.00
N HIS A 39 -2.24 0.61 -2.21
CA HIS A 39 -1.21 1.22 -1.36
C HIS A 39 0.02 0.32 -1.24
N GLU A 40 1.16 0.89 -0.85
CA GLU A 40 2.41 0.15 -0.64
C GLU A 40 2.42 -0.66 0.67
N ALA A 41 1.53 -0.33 1.60
CA ALA A 41 1.41 -1.04 2.86
C ALA A 41 0.89 -2.46 2.65
N LEU A 42 1.28 -3.37 3.53
CA LEU A 42 0.60 -4.63 3.76
C LEU A 42 -0.62 -4.38 4.62
N GLU A 43 -1.69 -5.10 4.39
CA GLU A 43 -2.92 -4.91 5.14
C GLU A 43 -3.49 -6.24 5.64
N ILE A 44 -3.88 -6.29 6.91
CA ILE A 44 -4.59 -7.44 7.49
C ILE A 44 -5.89 -6.94 8.11
N ASN A 45 -6.99 -7.54 7.70
CA ASN A 45 -8.33 -7.15 8.09
C ASN A 45 -9.01 -8.22 8.93
N LEU A 46 -9.77 -7.78 9.95
CA LEU A 46 -10.68 -8.60 10.72
C LEU A 46 -12.09 -8.04 10.57
N VAL A 47 -13.05 -8.83 10.10
CA VAL A 47 -14.46 -8.46 10.09
C VAL A 47 -15.02 -8.64 11.50
N THR A 48 -15.41 -7.54 12.14
CA THR A 48 -15.93 -7.55 13.52
C THR A 48 -17.44 -7.70 13.57
N SER A 49 -18.15 -7.24 12.54
CA SER A 49 -19.60 -7.46 12.36
C SER A 49 -19.99 -7.47 10.89
N GLY A 50 -21.15 -8.07 10.60
CA GLY A 50 -21.76 -8.05 9.28
C GLY A 50 -21.04 -8.86 8.22
N LYS A 51 -21.11 -8.41 6.95
CA LYS A 51 -20.52 -9.08 5.78
C LYS A 51 -19.98 -8.07 4.78
N VAL A 52 -18.82 -8.39 4.22
CA VAL A 52 -18.15 -7.61 3.17
C VAL A 52 -17.80 -8.52 1.99
N LYS A 53 -17.91 -7.98 0.79
CA LYS A 53 -17.33 -8.58 -0.40
C LYS A 53 -16.11 -7.77 -0.81
N VAL A 54 -14.98 -8.45 -0.91
CA VAL A 54 -13.68 -7.87 -1.26
C VAL A 54 -13.35 -8.31 -2.68
N TYR A 55 -13.01 -7.36 -3.52
CA TYR A 55 -12.63 -7.56 -4.91
C TYR A 55 -11.15 -7.26 -5.08
N THR A 56 -10.45 -8.13 -5.78
CA THR A 56 -9.15 -7.84 -6.39
C THR A 56 -9.30 -7.93 -7.91
N THR A 57 -8.24 -7.64 -8.66
CA THR A 57 -8.29 -7.79 -10.13
C THR A 57 -8.51 -9.23 -10.60
N ASN A 58 -8.24 -10.21 -9.72
CA ASN A 58 -8.26 -11.63 -10.06
C ASN A 58 -9.44 -12.39 -9.48
N GLN A 59 -9.96 -11.95 -8.36
CA GLN A 59 -10.96 -12.70 -7.61
C GLN A 59 -11.87 -11.79 -6.78
N ALA A 60 -12.98 -12.37 -6.33
CA ALA A 60 -13.87 -11.76 -5.36
C ALA A 60 -14.18 -12.77 -4.25
N GLN A 61 -14.06 -12.34 -2.99
CA GLN A 61 -14.29 -13.16 -1.81
C GLN A 61 -15.25 -12.49 -0.86
N VAL A 62 -16.08 -13.29 -0.19
CA VAL A 62 -17.01 -12.79 0.85
C VAL A 62 -16.47 -13.21 2.21
N PHE A 63 -16.47 -12.25 3.14
CA PHE A 63 -16.08 -12.45 4.54
C PHE A 63 -17.22 -12.02 5.45
N GLN A 64 -17.37 -12.73 6.55
CA GLN A 64 -18.36 -12.45 7.60
C GLN A 64 -17.69 -12.23 8.95
N ALA A 65 -18.46 -11.76 9.92
CA ALA A 65 -17.99 -11.54 11.28
C ALA A 65 -17.19 -12.74 11.83
N GLY A 66 -16.03 -12.48 12.40
CA GLY A 66 -15.08 -13.48 12.89
C GLY A 66 -14.07 -13.97 11.85
N GLU A 67 -14.25 -13.66 10.57
CA GLU A 67 -13.31 -13.98 9.50
C GLU A 67 -12.43 -12.75 9.18
N GLY A 68 -11.35 -12.98 8.45
CA GLY A 68 -10.42 -11.92 8.05
C GLY A 68 -9.75 -12.20 6.72
N PHE A 69 -8.91 -11.28 6.32
CA PHE A 69 -8.10 -11.43 5.12
C PHE A 69 -6.83 -10.59 5.19
N PHE A 70 -5.80 -11.08 4.52
CA PHE A 70 -4.58 -10.34 4.26
C PHE A 70 -4.59 -9.86 2.81
N THR A 71 -4.21 -8.61 2.58
CA THR A 71 -3.98 -8.02 1.26
C THR A 71 -2.50 -7.67 1.11
N ASN A 72 -1.89 -8.13 0.02
CA ASN A 72 -0.48 -7.85 -0.26
C ASN A 72 -0.28 -6.39 -0.70
N SER A 73 0.96 -5.91 -0.65
CA SER A 73 1.31 -4.57 -1.12
C SER A 73 1.06 -4.39 -2.62
N ASN A 74 0.69 -3.19 -3.03
CA ASN A 74 0.44 -2.80 -4.42
C ASN A 74 -0.68 -3.60 -5.13
N ILE A 75 -1.60 -4.18 -4.36
CA ILE A 75 -2.78 -4.86 -4.90
C ILE A 75 -3.94 -3.87 -5.02
N LEU A 76 -4.54 -3.82 -6.20
CA LEU A 76 -5.75 -3.07 -6.43
C LEU A 76 -6.93 -3.81 -5.79
N VAL A 77 -7.56 -3.18 -4.81
CA VAL A 77 -8.64 -3.75 -4.00
C VAL A 77 -9.82 -2.79 -3.93
N SER A 78 -11.03 -3.33 -3.81
CA SER A 78 -12.23 -2.59 -3.41
C SER A 78 -13.10 -3.43 -2.49
N MET A 79 -13.92 -2.79 -1.69
CA MET A 79 -14.80 -3.45 -0.73
C MET A 79 -16.24 -2.98 -0.90
N GLU A 80 -17.15 -3.94 -0.91
CA GLU A 80 -18.59 -3.71 -0.99
C GLU A 80 -19.26 -4.19 0.31
N ASN A 81 -19.97 -3.28 0.97
CA ASN A 81 -20.79 -3.63 2.13
C ASN A 81 -21.98 -4.50 1.69
N ILE A 82 -22.01 -5.75 2.15
CA ILE A 82 -23.18 -6.65 1.90
C ILE A 82 -24.20 -6.51 3.01
N GLN A 83 -23.75 -6.46 4.27
CA GLN A 83 -24.63 -6.45 5.43
C GLN A 83 -23.89 -5.82 6.63
N ASP A 84 -24.21 -4.58 6.95
CA ASP A 84 -23.82 -3.86 8.18
C ASP A 84 -22.37 -4.16 8.64
N CYS A 85 -21.45 -4.13 7.68
CA CYS A 85 -20.09 -4.57 7.93
C CYS A 85 -19.28 -3.50 8.66
N ILE A 86 -18.64 -3.93 9.74
CA ILE A 86 -17.56 -3.22 10.42
C ILE A 86 -16.34 -4.12 10.37
N LEU A 87 -15.20 -3.52 10.05
CA LEU A 87 -13.92 -4.22 10.03
C LEU A 87 -12.81 -3.40 10.71
N ASP A 88 -11.88 -4.12 11.29
CA ASP A 88 -10.64 -3.59 11.81
C ASP A 88 -9.53 -3.84 10.81
N SER A 89 -8.90 -2.77 10.31
CA SER A 89 -7.86 -2.80 9.31
C SER A 89 -6.53 -2.40 9.93
N HIS A 90 -5.53 -3.27 9.81
CA HIS A 90 -4.17 -3.09 10.29
C HIS A 90 -3.24 -2.95 9.08
N LEU A 91 -2.79 -1.72 8.83
CA LEU A 91 -1.92 -1.39 7.70
C LEU A 91 -0.49 -1.15 8.21
N PHE A 92 0.49 -1.72 7.53
CA PHE A 92 1.88 -1.52 7.91
C PHE A 92 2.82 -1.59 6.71
N HIS A 93 3.80 -0.68 6.69
CA HIS A 93 4.87 -0.79 5.72
C HIS A 93 5.80 -1.95 6.12
N PRO A 94 6.35 -2.74 5.17
CA PRO A 94 7.24 -3.87 5.47
C PRO A 94 8.40 -3.52 6.44
N VAL A 95 8.89 -2.28 6.42
CA VAL A 95 9.94 -1.79 7.32
C VAL A 95 9.57 -1.85 8.80
N PHE A 96 8.28 -1.86 9.13
CA PHE A 96 7.80 -1.99 10.50
C PHE A 96 8.24 -3.32 11.13
N LEU A 97 8.26 -4.39 10.36
CA LEU A 97 8.74 -5.70 10.78
C LEU A 97 10.23 -5.89 10.52
N SER A 98 10.75 -5.41 9.39
CA SER A 98 12.15 -5.63 9.01
C SER A 98 13.14 -4.73 9.74
N GLY A 99 12.70 -3.59 10.27
CA GLY A 99 13.51 -2.60 10.95
C GLY A 99 14.34 -1.73 10.00
N HIS A 100 14.98 -2.29 9.00
CA HIS A 100 15.76 -1.57 7.99
C HIS A 100 15.85 -2.34 6.67
N PHE A 101 16.22 -1.64 5.60
CA PHE A 101 16.42 -2.22 4.26
C PHE A 101 17.54 -3.27 4.26
N LYS A 102 17.33 -4.33 3.45
CA LYS A 102 18.26 -5.45 3.26
C LYS A 102 18.58 -6.23 4.55
N SER A 103 17.74 -6.10 5.55
CA SER A 103 17.85 -6.96 6.73
C SER A 103 17.52 -8.41 6.39
N VAL A 104 17.94 -9.35 7.23
CA VAL A 104 17.54 -10.76 7.10
C VAL A 104 16.03 -10.92 7.21
N PHE A 105 15.36 -10.06 7.97
CA PHE A 105 13.90 -10.08 8.11
C PHE A 105 13.22 -9.69 6.80
N GLU A 106 13.71 -8.64 6.13
CA GLU A 106 13.20 -8.23 4.83
C GLU A 106 13.45 -9.31 3.78
N THR A 107 14.71 -9.70 3.60
CA THR A 107 15.12 -10.56 2.47
C THR A 107 14.58 -11.98 2.57
N LYS A 108 14.51 -12.53 3.79
CA LYS A 108 14.12 -13.94 4.03
C LYS A 108 12.63 -14.11 4.34
N TYR A 109 11.99 -13.12 4.99
CA TYR A 109 10.65 -13.30 5.52
C TYR A 109 9.58 -12.40 4.89
N LEU A 110 9.96 -11.22 4.38
CA LEU A 110 9.00 -10.28 3.79
C LEU A 110 9.02 -10.33 2.26
N ASN A 111 10.20 -10.23 1.63
CA ASN A 111 10.31 -10.22 0.17
C ASN A 111 9.66 -11.41 -0.54
N PRO A 112 9.72 -12.66 -0.02
CA PRO A 112 9.03 -13.78 -0.65
C PRO A 112 7.51 -13.60 -0.75
N VAL A 113 6.92 -12.79 0.12
CA VAL A 113 5.49 -12.45 0.11
C VAL A 113 5.24 -11.19 -0.72
N THR A 114 5.93 -10.09 -0.39
CA THR A 114 5.69 -8.79 -1.04
C THR A 114 6.02 -8.79 -2.54
N GLN A 115 6.98 -9.63 -2.97
CA GLN A 115 7.36 -9.80 -4.36
C GLN A 115 6.62 -10.93 -5.07
N ASN A 116 5.77 -11.68 -4.36
CA ASN A 116 4.97 -12.73 -4.96
C ASN A 116 3.77 -12.14 -5.72
N ARG A 117 3.93 -12.04 -7.02
CA ARG A 117 2.95 -11.44 -7.95
C ARG A 117 1.64 -12.22 -8.08
N ASN A 118 1.61 -13.47 -7.61
CA ASN A 118 0.41 -14.31 -7.65
C ASN A 118 -0.36 -14.26 -6.34
N LEU A 119 0.18 -13.59 -5.31
CA LEU A 119 -0.42 -13.45 -4.01
C LEU A 119 -1.07 -12.06 -3.88
N ASP A 120 -2.36 -11.97 -4.10
CA ASP A 120 -3.13 -10.74 -3.92
C ASP A 120 -3.84 -10.71 -2.56
N ILE A 121 -4.59 -11.74 -2.24
CA ILE A 121 -5.37 -11.84 -1.00
C ILE A 121 -5.25 -13.25 -0.41
N ILE A 122 -5.18 -13.35 0.92
CA ILE A 122 -5.29 -14.61 1.66
C ILE A 122 -6.53 -14.54 2.53
N CYS A 123 -7.43 -15.53 2.36
CA CYS A 123 -8.60 -15.68 3.20
C CYS A 123 -8.20 -16.28 4.54
N LEU A 124 -8.71 -15.72 5.64
CA LEU A 124 -8.51 -16.21 6.99
C LEU A 124 -9.86 -16.69 7.54
N ARG A 125 -9.96 -17.99 7.72
CA ARG A 125 -11.18 -18.70 8.18
C ARG A 125 -10.91 -19.43 9.49
N ASP A 126 -11.94 -19.61 10.31
CA ASP A 126 -11.79 -20.33 11.57
C ASP A 126 -11.79 -21.87 11.43
N THR A 127 -11.94 -22.35 10.19
CA THR A 127 -11.91 -23.78 9.85
C THR A 127 -10.52 -24.41 9.89
N ASP A 128 -9.48 -23.59 9.76
CA ASP A 128 -8.08 -24.01 9.83
C ASP A 128 -7.46 -23.59 11.17
N PRO A 129 -6.74 -24.48 11.88
CA PRO A 129 -6.18 -24.19 13.20
C PRO A 129 -5.18 -23.02 13.20
N VAL A 130 -4.35 -22.89 12.15
CA VAL A 130 -3.35 -21.82 12.05
C VAL A 130 -4.04 -20.49 11.76
N GLN A 131 -4.98 -20.47 10.82
CA GLN A 131 -5.76 -19.27 10.50
C GLN A 131 -6.59 -18.82 11.71
N LYS A 132 -7.15 -19.74 12.47
CA LYS A 132 -7.86 -19.45 13.74
C LYS A 132 -6.95 -18.78 14.77
N GLN A 133 -5.68 -19.17 14.85
CA GLN A 133 -4.71 -18.49 15.71
C GLN A 133 -4.44 -17.05 15.22
N ILE A 134 -4.33 -16.85 13.89
CA ILE A 134 -4.18 -15.50 13.31
C ILE A 134 -5.39 -14.63 13.69
N LEU A 135 -6.61 -15.12 13.49
CA LEU A 135 -7.83 -14.37 13.81
C LEU A 135 -7.91 -13.98 15.29
N ARG A 136 -7.53 -14.88 16.23
CA ARG A 136 -7.45 -14.55 17.66
C ARG A 136 -6.41 -13.47 17.96
N LYS A 137 -5.24 -13.54 17.30
CA LYS A 137 -4.19 -12.52 17.46
C LYS A 137 -4.59 -11.18 16.85
N LEU A 138 -5.36 -11.17 15.76
CA LEU A 138 -5.93 -9.94 15.20
C LEU A 138 -6.93 -9.29 16.17
N GLN A 139 -7.77 -10.07 16.85
CA GLN A 139 -8.65 -9.54 17.91
C GLN A 139 -7.84 -8.91 19.05
N GLN A 140 -6.74 -9.56 19.47
CA GLN A 140 -5.85 -8.99 20.49
C GLN A 140 -5.17 -7.71 19.99
N LEU A 141 -4.71 -7.70 18.73
CA LEU A 141 -4.08 -6.56 18.09
C LEU A 141 -5.04 -5.35 18.01
N SER A 142 -6.29 -5.57 17.61
CA SER A 142 -7.34 -4.53 17.63
C SER A 142 -7.58 -4.00 19.05
N GLY A 143 -7.62 -4.88 20.03
CA GLY A 143 -7.80 -4.51 21.44
C GLY A 143 -6.68 -3.62 21.99
N LEU A 144 -5.44 -3.81 21.55
CA LEU A 144 -4.31 -2.97 21.94
C LEU A 144 -4.46 -1.51 21.50
N GLN A 145 -5.15 -1.27 20.37
CA GLN A 145 -5.22 0.06 19.76
C GLN A 145 -6.08 1.06 20.56
N SER A 146 -6.80 0.60 21.55
CA SER A 146 -7.53 1.45 22.51
C SER A 146 -6.68 1.93 23.70
N HIS A 147 -5.43 1.47 23.82
CA HIS A 147 -4.52 1.77 24.91
C HIS A 147 -3.30 2.57 24.42
N PRO A 148 -2.77 3.52 25.20
CA PRO A 148 -1.52 4.20 24.87
C PRO A 148 -0.30 3.28 25.08
N ASP A 149 0.85 3.68 24.51
CA ASP A 149 2.17 3.06 24.72
C ASP A 149 2.22 1.55 24.36
N THR A 150 1.54 1.17 23.28
CA THR A 150 1.41 -0.24 22.84
C THR A 150 2.24 -0.57 21.61
N GLU A 151 3.16 0.30 21.18
CA GLU A 151 3.90 0.18 19.92
C GLU A 151 4.73 -1.11 19.86
N PHE A 152 5.41 -1.46 20.95
CA PHE A 152 6.19 -2.72 21.03
C PHE A 152 5.30 -3.95 21.04
N GLN A 153 4.19 -3.92 21.79
CA GLN A 153 3.21 -5.01 21.82
C GLN A 153 2.59 -5.20 20.44
N THR A 154 2.21 -4.12 19.77
CA THR A 154 1.69 -4.12 18.39
C THR A 154 2.67 -4.78 17.44
N ARG A 155 3.95 -4.37 17.46
CA ARG A 155 4.98 -4.93 16.61
C ARG A 155 5.23 -6.42 16.90
N ASN A 156 5.30 -6.80 18.16
CA ASN A 156 5.52 -8.20 18.57
C ASN A 156 4.36 -9.09 18.10
N LEU A 157 3.12 -8.66 18.36
CA LEU A 157 1.93 -9.42 17.98
C LEU A 157 1.80 -9.53 16.46
N LEU A 158 2.11 -8.43 15.73
CA LEU A 158 2.13 -8.45 14.27
C LEU A 158 3.23 -9.36 13.71
N SER A 159 4.39 -9.44 14.38
CA SER A 159 5.46 -10.37 14.00
C SER A 159 5.03 -11.83 14.18
N GLU A 160 4.30 -12.15 15.25
CA GLU A 160 3.73 -13.50 15.47
C GLU A 160 2.67 -13.84 14.42
N ILE A 161 1.76 -12.89 14.10
CA ILE A 161 0.78 -13.02 13.03
C ILE A 161 1.49 -13.29 11.69
N TRP A 162 2.57 -12.54 11.40
CA TRP A 162 3.34 -12.71 10.17
C TRP A 162 3.95 -14.10 10.04
N LEU A 163 4.51 -14.66 11.11
CA LEU A 163 5.06 -16.02 11.09
C LEU A 163 3.99 -17.07 10.81
N LEU A 164 2.81 -16.95 11.41
CA LEU A 164 1.66 -17.82 11.12
C LEU A 164 1.16 -17.65 9.68
N LEU A 165 1.13 -16.41 9.17
CA LEU A 165 0.75 -16.13 7.79
C LEU A 165 1.71 -16.80 6.79
N LEU A 166 3.00 -16.78 7.07
CA LEU A 166 4.01 -17.50 6.26
C LEU A 166 3.77 -19.01 6.27
N GLU A 167 3.29 -19.58 7.37
CA GLU A 167 2.91 -21.00 7.44
C GLU A 167 1.69 -21.28 6.57
N VAL A 168 0.65 -20.45 6.63
CA VAL A 168 -0.52 -20.53 5.74
C VAL A 168 -0.11 -20.47 4.26
N ILE A 169 0.76 -19.51 3.90
CA ILE A 169 1.25 -19.36 2.52
C ILE A 169 2.00 -20.60 2.04
N ARG A 170 2.85 -21.20 2.88
CA ARG A 170 3.60 -22.41 2.51
C ARG A 170 2.72 -23.64 2.34
N ASN A 171 1.64 -23.73 3.13
CA ASN A 171 0.71 -24.86 3.10
C ASN A 171 -0.38 -24.70 2.02
N THR A 172 -0.49 -23.52 1.43
CA THR A 172 -1.43 -23.29 0.33
C THR A 172 -0.79 -23.78 -0.97
N ASP A 173 -1.45 -24.69 -1.67
CA ASP A 173 -0.97 -25.19 -2.96
C ASP A 173 -0.66 -24.04 -3.90
N SER A 174 0.52 -24.07 -4.52
CA SER A 174 0.95 -23.07 -5.52
C SER A 174 -0.05 -22.92 -6.68
N SER A 175 -0.89 -23.92 -6.92
CA SER A 175 -1.99 -23.88 -7.89
C SER A 175 -3.13 -22.93 -7.47
N SER A 176 -3.32 -22.71 -6.19
CA SER A 176 -4.35 -21.77 -5.67
C SER A 176 -4.00 -20.30 -5.94
N PHE A 177 -2.75 -20.00 -6.19
CA PHE A 177 -2.25 -18.66 -6.56
C PHE A 177 -2.07 -18.51 -8.10
N GLN A 178 -2.53 -19.48 -8.89
CA GLN A 178 -2.39 -19.46 -10.36
C GLN A 178 -3.37 -18.53 -11.09
N GLY A 179 -3.99 -17.58 -10.40
CA GLY A 179 -4.92 -16.61 -10.97
C GLY A 179 -4.31 -15.33 -11.52
N GLY A 180 -2.99 -15.14 -11.44
CA GLY A 180 -2.32 -13.97 -12.00
C GLY A 180 -2.47 -13.95 -13.53
N SER A 181 -3.36 -13.13 -14.09
CA SER A 181 -3.46 -13.00 -15.54
C SER A 181 -2.10 -12.54 -16.07
N LYS A 182 -1.72 -12.95 -17.30
CA LYS A 182 -0.54 -12.41 -18.01
C LYS A 182 -0.47 -10.88 -17.94
N ASN A 183 -1.60 -10.21 -17.82
CA ASN A 183 -1.70 -8.77 -17.68
C ASN A 183 -1.21 -8.27 -16.32
N GLN A 184 -1.48 -9.01 -15.23
CA GLN A 184 -1.02 -8.61 -13.90
C GLN A 184 0.51 -8.76 -13.77
N GLU A 185 1.08 -9.82 -14.30
CA GLU A 185 2.53 -9.98 -14.33
C GLU A 185 3.20 -8.84 -15.11
N ARG A 186 2.64 -8.50 -16.27
CA ARG A 186 3.12 -7.41 -17.11
C ARG A 186 3.03 -6.06 -16.42
N ILE A 187 1.87 -5.74 -15.80
CA ILE A 187 1.69 -4.44 -15.14
C ILE A 187 2.64 -4.29 -13.95
N LEU A 188 2.84 -5.34 -13.14
CA LEU A 188 3.77 -5.30 -12.01
C LEU A 188 5.23 -5.15 -12.48
N THR A 189 5.63 -5.82 -13.57
CA THR A 189 6.96 -5.66 -14.17
C THR A 189 7.18 -4.21 -14.62
N MET A 190 6.21 -3.63 -15.33
CA MET A 190 6.28 -2.25 -15.79
C MET A 190 6.28 -1.24 -14.63
N ILE A 191 5.49 -1.47 -13.60
CA ILE A 191 5.47 -0.65 -12.38
C ILE A 191 6.84 -0.70 -11.67
N ALA A 192 7.39 -1.91 -11.45
CA ALA A 192 8.71 -2.07 -10.84
C ALA A 192 9.79 -1.35 -11.64
N PHE A 193 9.78 -1.50 -12.97
CA PHE A 193 10.70 -0.80 -13.86
C PHE A 193 10.61 0.73 -13.72
N ILE A 194 9.40 1.28 -13.68
CA ILE A 194 9.18 2.72 -13.46
C ILE A 194 9.74 3.14 -12.09
N GLN A 195 9.47 2.37 -11.03
CA GLN A 195 9.92 2.69 -9.67
C GLN A 195 11.44 2.62 -9.50
N GLU A 196 12.10 1.72 -10.21
CA GLU A 196 13.57 1.60 -10.19
C GLU A 196 14.26 2.71 -11.00
N ASN A 197 13.61 3.20 -12.06
CA ASN A 197 14.21 4.13 -13.03
C ASN A 197 13.52 5.51 -13.09
N PHE A 198 12.67 5.84 -12.12
CA PHE A 198 11.82 7.05 -12.16
C PHE A 198 12.59 8.36 -12.33
N ALA A 199 13.84 8.42 -11.85
CA ALA A 199 14.67 9.61 -11.95
C ALA A 199 15.22 9.86 -13.37
N GLU A 200 15.23 8.83 -14.20
CA GLU A 200 15.74 8.85 -15.57
C GLU A 200 14.67 9.36 -16.57
N LYS A 201 15.13 9.68 -17.78
CA LYS A 201 14.23 10.00 -18.88
C LYS A 201 13.61 8.71 -19.42
N LEU A 202 12.43 8.36 -18.94
CA LEU A 202 11.68 7.21 -19.42
C LEU A 202 10.72 7.59 -20.54
N THR A 203 10.63 6.72 -21.56
CA THR A 203 9.64 6.77 -22.63
C THR A 203 8.60 5.67 -22.45
N LEU A 204 7.49 5.75 -23.18
CA LEU A 204 6.49 4.70 -23.20
C LEU A 204 7.06 3.38 -23.75
N GLU A 205 7.97 3.48 -24.72
CA GLU A 205 8.69 2.35 -25.30
C GLU A 205 9.55 1.63 -24.23
N ASP A 206 10.33 2.36 -23.45
CA ASP A 206 11.17 1.78 -22.39
C ASP A 206 10.32 0.99 -21.39
N ILE A 207 9.17 1.55 -21.01
CA ILE A 207 8.23 0.90 -20.07
C ILE A 207 7.63 -0.38 -20.71
N ALA A 208 7.22 -0.31 -21.97
CA ALA A 208 6.64 -1.45 -22.68
C ALA A 208 7.66 -2.58 -22.87
N ASP A 209 8.89 -2.23 -23.23
CA ASP A 209 9.99 -3.17 -23.44
C ASP A 209 10.38 -3.90 -22.17
N SER A 210 10.26 -3.27 -20.99
CA SER A 210 10.53 -3.91 -19.69
C SER A 210 9.68 -5.17 -19.44
N ALA A 211 8.49 -5.24 -20.03
CA ALA A 211 7.58 -6.38 -19.93
C ALA A 211 7.44 -7.16 -21.25
N ALA A 212 8.32 -6.89 -22.24
CA ALA A 212 8.28 -7.50 -23.57
C ALA A 212 6.90 -7.39 -24.26
N VAL A 213 6.28 -6.19 -24.20
CA VAL A 213 4.98 -5.90 -24.81
C VAL A 213 5.08 -4.71 -25.76
N SER A 214 4.08 -4.57 -26.65
CA SER A 214 3.94 -3.35 -27.46
C SER A 214 3.47 -2.18 -26.60
N THR A 215 3.75 -0.94 -27.04
CA THR A 215 3.26 0.28 -26.41
C THR A 215 1.72 0.31 -26.27
N ARG A 216 1.00 -0.22 -27.26
CA ARG A 216 -0.46 -0.38 -27.22
C ARG A 216 -0.89 -1.31 -26.09
N GLU A 217 -0.21 -2.44 -25.92
CA GLU A 217 -0.49 -3.42 -24.88
C GLU A 217 -0.11 -2.85 -23.49
N CYS A 218 0.99 -2.13 -23.39
CA CYS A 218 1.39 -1.40 -22.19
C CYS A 218 0.27 -0.43 -21.73
N LEU A 219 -0.21 0.43 -22.63
CA LEU A 219 -1.32 1.33 -22.36
C LEU A 219 -2.58 0.56 -21.91
N ARG A 220 -2.90 -0.56 -22.59
CA ARG A 220 -4.05 -1.39 -22.26
C ARG A 220 -3.91 -2.01 -20.85
N CYS A 221 -2.74 -2.55 -20.52
CA CYS A 221 -2.47 -3.11 -19.20
C CYS A 221 -2.62 -2.07 -18.09
N PHE A 222 -2.04 -0.89 -18.26
CA PHE A 222 -2.17 0.20 -17.30
C PHE A 222 -3.62 0.66 -17.16
N GLN A 223 -4.33 0.87 -18.27
CA GLN A 223 -5.72 1.31 -18.24
C GLN A 223 -6.64 0.27 -17.60
N SER A 224 -6.44 -1.03 -17.87
CA SER A 224 -7.29 -2.09 -17.31
C SER A 224 -6.99 -2.41 -15.85
N SER A 225 -5.74 -2.24 -15.39
CA SER A 225 -5.30 -2.64 -14.04
C SER A 225 -5.33 -1.50 -13.03
N ILE A 226 -4.95 -0.30 -13.44
CA ILE A 226 -4.84 0.87 -12.54
C ILE A 226 -5.51 2.14 -13.08
N HIS A 227 -6.27 2.02 -14.18
CA HIS A 227 -7.12 3.07 -14.78
C HIS A 227 -6.39 4.39 -15.09
N GLN A 228 -5.10 4.34 -15.39
CA GLN A 228 -4.28 5.49 -15.77
C GLN A 228 -3.26 5.13 -16.86
N SER A 229 -2.59 6.13 -17.42
CA SER A 229 -1.50 5.87 -18.36
C SER A 229 -0.17 5.57 -17.64
N PRO A 230 0.78 4.84 -18.27
CA PRO A 230 2.13 4.63 -17.73
C PRO A 230 2.85 5.93 -17.37
N MET A 231 2.70 6.96 -18.20
CA MET A 231 3.33 8.26 -17.98
C MET A 231 2.69 9.05 -16.84
N ASP A 232 1.37 8.94 -16.65
CA ASP A 232 0.69 9.52 -15.48
C ASP A 232 1.12 8.83 -14.19
N TYR A 233 1.29 7.50 -14.23
CA TYR A 233 1.86 6.74 -13.11
C TYR A 233 3.27 7.21 -12.76
N LEU A 234 4.17 7.33 -13.76
CA LEU A 234 5.52 7.83 -13.55
C LEU A 234 5.52 9.22 -12.89
N ILE A 235 4.69 10.13 -13.40
CA ILE A 235 4.57 11.49 -12.84
C ILE A 235 4.06 11.45 -11.40
N SER A 236 3.04 10.65 -11.11
CA SER A 236 2.49 10.50 -9.77
C SER A 236 3.52 9.94 -8.80
N TYR A 237 4.28 8.94 -9.21
CA TYR A 237 5.35 8.35 -8.42
C TYR A 237 6.48 9.36 -8.12
N ARG A 238 6.91 10.14 -9.12
CA ARG A 238 7.87 11.24 -8.94
C ARG A 238 7.41 12.26 -7.91
N ILE A 239 6.13 12.63 -7.92
CA ILE A 239 5.56 13.56 -6.93
C ILE A 239 5.56 12.96 -5.52
N GLN A 240 5.31 11.67 -5.36
CA GLN A 240 5.39 11.00 -4.06
C GLN A 240 6.82 11.01 -3.51
N VAL A 241 7.81 10.65 -4.33
CA VAL A 241 9.22 10.74 -3.92
C VAL A 241 9.59 12.16 -3.56
N ALA A 242 9.12 13.16 -4.33
CA ALA A 242 9.36 14.57 -4.03
C ALA A 242 8.74 15.00 -2.69
N LYS A 243 7.51 14.56 -2.36
CA LYS A 243 6.89 14.82 -1.04
C LYS A 243 7.76 14.27 0.08
N LYS A 244 8.23 13.03 -0.04
CA LYS A 244 9.12 12.41 0.94
C LYS A 244 10.44 13.15 1.10
N MET A 245 11.07 13.59 -0.01
CA MET A 245 12.28 14.40 0.05
C MET A 245 12.05 15.77 0.69
N LEU A 246 10.91 16.40 0.42
CA LEU A 246 10.52 17.67 1.07
C LEU A 246 10.36 17.53 2.59
N GLU A 247 9.94 16.37 3.05
CA GLU A 247 9.75 16.04 4.46
C GLU A 247 11.05 15.68 5.18
N THR A 248 11.97 14.96 4.49
CA THR A 248 13.12 14.29 5.12
C THR A 248 14.45 14.92 4.82
N THR A 249 14.52 15.91 3.91
CA THR A 249 15.77 16.53 3.48
C THR A 249 15.68 18.06 3.39
N ASP A 250 16.83 18.73 3.48
CA ASP A 250 16.96 20.18 3.28
C ASP A 250 17.33 20.57 1.84
N HIS A 251 17.24 19.63 0.89
CA HIS A 251 17.53 19.91 -0.52
C HIS A 251 16.64 21.04 -1.06
N SER A 252 17.21 21.88 -1.93
CA SER A 252 16.43 22.92 -2.61
C SER A 252 15.29 22.32 -3.45
N ILE A 253 14.25 23.11 -3.70
CA ILE A 253 13.12 22.67 -4.56
C ILE A 253 13.62 22.28 -5.95
N THR A 254 14.59 23.01 -6.48
CA THR A 254 15.21 22.73 -7.78
C THR A 254 15.97 21.40 -7.75
N GLU A 255 16.72 21.13 -6.71
CA GLU A 255 17.45 19.87 -6.54
C GLU A 255 16.50 18.69 -6.40
N ILE A 256 15.41 18.83 -5.62
CA ILE A 256 14.39 17.80 -5.50
C ILE A 256 13.74 17.53 -6.87
N ALA A 257 13.39 18.57 -7.62
CA ALA A 257 12.82 18.40 -8.95
C ALA A 257 13.73 17.56 -9.86
N LEU A 258 15.04 17.88 -9.89
CA LEU A 258 16.04 17.15 -10.68
C LEU A 258 16.19 15.70 -10.23
N ARG A 259 16.30 15.45 -8.92
CA ARG A 259 16.44 14.10 -8.35
C ARG A 259 15.21 13.24 -8.57
N CYS A 260 14.03 13.88 -8.74
CA CYS A 260 12.80 13.20 -9.10
C CYS A 260 12.56 13.09 -10.61
N GLY A 261 13.58 13.40 -11.45
CA GLY A 261 13.51 13.24 -12.90
C GLY A 261 12.68 14.31 -13.63
N PHE A 262 12.47 15.49 -13.02
CA PHE A 262 11.85 16.62 -13.69
C PHE A 262 12.92 17.52 -14.33
N ASN A 263 12.84 17.71 -15.64
CA ASN A 263 13.77 18.54 -16.40
C ASN A 263 13.51 20.05 -16.24
N SER A 264 12.41 20.44 -15.60
CA SER A 264 12.00 21.84 -15.41
C SER A 264 11.37 22.06 -14.04
N ASN A 265 11.95 22.98 -13.27
CA ASN A 265 11.42 23.38 -11.97
C ASN A 265 10.01 24.00 -12.09
N SER A 266 9.73 24.74 -13.15
CA SER A 266 8.41 25.31 -13.41
C SER A 266 7.38 24.23 -13.67
N TYR A 267 7.72 23.21 -14.48
CA TYR A 267 6.87 22.08 -14.74
C TYR A 267 6.63 21.26 -13.48
N PHE A 268 7.68 20.96 -12.71
CA PHE A 268 7.57 20.30 -11.41
C PHE A 268 6.60 21.03 -10.48
N THR A 269 6.81 22.35 -10.27
CA THR A 269 5.97 23.15 -9.38
C THR A 269 4.51 23.15 -9.82
N LYS A 270 4.25 23.24 -11.12
CA LYS A 270 2.88 23.17 -11.69
C LYS A 270 2.22 21.83 -11.43
N ILE A 271 2.94 20.72 -11.68
CA ILE A 271 2.43 19.36 -11.45
C ILE A 271 2.22 19.11 -9.97
N PHE A 272 3.19 19.46 -9.13
CA PHE A 272 3.09 19.32 -7.68
C PHE A 272 1.87 20.08 -7.13
N HIS A 273 1.67 21.33 -7.55
CA HIS A 273 0.50 22.11 -7.15
C HIS A 273 -0.81 21.46 -7.62
N ARG A 274 -0.88 20.97 -8.85
CA ARG A 274 -2.07 20.26 -9.37
C ARG A 274 -2.39 19.02 -8.55
N THR A 275 -1.37 18.27 -8.12
CA THR A 275 -1.53 16.99 -7.40
C THR A 275 -1.77 17.19 -5.90
N CYS A 276 -1.09 18.16 -5.27
CA CYS A 276 -1.11 18.35 -3.81
C CYS A 276 -1.95 19.55 -3.35
N GLY A 277 -2.53 20.32 -4.26
CA GLY A 277 -3.31 21.53 -3.96
C GLY A 277 -2.47 22.74 -3.49
N LYS A 278 -1.14 22.58 -3.34
CA LYS A 278 -0.21 23.61 -2.87
C LYS A 278 1.16 23.47 -3.52
N THR A 279 1.93 24.56 -3.52
CA THR A 279 3.30 24.53 -4.10
C THR A 279 4.27 23.76 -3.19
N PRO A 280 5.41 23.26 -3.72
CA PRO A 280 6.41 22.56 -2.91
C PRO A 280 6.93 23.38 -1.71
N ASN A 281 7.10 24.69 -1.90
CA ASN A 281 7.54 25.58 -0.82
C ASN A 281 6.51 25.70 0.31
N VAL A 282 5.24 25.86 -0.04
CA VAL A 282 4.14 25.89 0.95
C VAL A 282 4.03 24.56 1.68
N PHE A 283 4.12 23.44 0.95
CA PHE A 283 4.09 22.10 1.52
C PHE A 283 5.21 21.90 2.55
N ARG A 284 6.47 22.27 2.23
CA ARG A 284 7.59 22.18 3.17
C ARG A 284 7.40 23.05 4.41
N LYS A 285 6.92 24.28 4.21
CA LYS A 285 6.70 25.22 5.33
C LYS A 285 5.67 24.68 6.33
N GLU A 286 4.56 24.18 5.85
CA GLU A 286 3.52 23.57 6.71
C GLU A 286 4.04 22.34 7.48
N LEU A 287 4.86 21.49 6.84
CA LEU A 287 5.49 20.36 7.51
C LEU A 287 6.44 20.81 8.64
N ALA A 288 7.21 21.87 8.41
CA ALA A 288 8.11 22.43 9.43
C ALA A 288 7.32 23.02 10.61
N GLU A 289 6.20 23.70 10.35
CA GLU A 289 5.31 24.24 11.39
C GLU A 289 4.67 23.13 12.23
N LEU A 290 4.22 22.04 11.60
CA LEU A 290 3.67 20.86 12.29
C LEU A 290 4.72 20.18 13.17
N LYS A 291 5.95 20.01 12.69
CA LYS A 291 7.06 19.45 13.48
C LYS A 291 7.39 20.33 14.70
N THR A 292 7.40 21.65 14.53
CA THR A 292 7.66 22.59 15.63
C THR A 292 6.54 22.56 16.68
N ALA A 293 5.28 22.52 16.26
CA ALA A 293 4.14 22.42 17.15
C ALA A 293 4.15 21.11 17.97
N ALA A 294 4.53 19.99 17.36
CA ALA A 294 4.63 18.69 18.03
C ALA A 294 5.77 18.64 19.08
N ILE A 295 6.85 19.43 18.89
CA ILE A 295 7.95 19.54 19.86
C ILE A 295 7.56 20.44 21.04
N THR A 296 6.72 21.46 20.82
CA THR A 296 6.29 22.41 21.85
C THR A 296 5.22 21.82 22.80
N LEU A 297 4.58 20.71 22.40
CA LEU A 297 3.56 20.01 23.19
C LEU A 297 4.13 18.85 24.04
N LYS A 298 5.44 18.61 23.98
CA LYS A 298 6.18 17.68 24.85
C LYS A 298 6.93 18.43 25.95
#